data_4659c8f6e65a8c2319b8b94a2ba135e1
#
_entry.id   4659c8f6e65a8c2319b8b94a2ba135e1
#
_cell.length_a   1.000
_cell.length_b   1.000
_cell.length_c   1.000
_cell.angle_alpha   90.00
_cell.angle_beta   90.00
_cell.angle_gamma   90.00
#
_symmetry.space_group_name_H-M   'P 1'
#
loop_
_entity.id
_entity.type
_entity.pdbx_description
1 polymer ?
#
loop_
_entity_poly.entity_id
_entity_poly.type
_entity_poly.pdbx_seq_one_letter_code
_entity_poly.pdbx_strand_id
1 'polypeptide(L)'
;MILKVLIYSKDYDTVKESGVGKAIDHQIKALILAGCDFTLDENDDFDLVHINTTLPGAVSFAKKAKKQGKKVIYHGHSTMEDFKNSFIFSNKIATLFKKWLIYAYKKGDLILTPTNYSKKILETYGLNRPIEVVSNGIDLDFWKQKLNDRENFYKKYKLDPNKKTIISVGLPIKRKGIDDFVKLARKMDQYEFVWFGKLDKALMDPDIKKEIENAPANFHTPGYVDSEAIREAYSGSDLYAFLTHEETEGIVLLEALATKAQILIRDIEIFEEDFIDGVNIYKGKNLDDFEEKIKGILEGDLPDLTEKAYEKAQEKSIEKTGKRLVDLYERTIKNEIGN
;
A
#
# COMPACT_ATOMS: atom_id res chain seq x y z
N MET A 1 -1.11 -29.66 -18.43
CA MET A 1 -1.92 -29.63 -17.19
C MET A 1 -2.23 -28.16 -16.96
N ILE A 2 -3.51 -27.81 -16.78
CA ILE A 2 -3.89 -26.43 -16.46
C ILE A 2 -3.53 -26.22 -15.00
N LEU A 3 -2.66 -25.25 -14.70
CA LEU A 3 -2.24 -24.90 -13.35
C LEU A 3 -3.43 -24.33 -12.58
N LYS A 4 -3.78 -24.92 -11.43
CA LYS A 4 -4.80 -24.39 -10.52
C LYS A 4 -4.15 -23.87 -9.24
N VAL A 5 -4.43 -22.62 -8.89
CA VAL A 5 -3.80 -21.91 -7.75
C VAL A 5 -4.83 -21.75 -6.64
N LEU A 6 -4.46 -22.12 -5.41
CA LEU A 6 -5.23 -21.75 -4.23
C LEU A 6 -4.73 -20.36 -3.75
N ILE A 7 -5.61 -19.38 -3.70
CA ILE A 7 -5.39 -18.13 -2.96
C ILE A 7 -5.90 -18.34 -1.54
N TYR A 8 -4.98 -18.45 -0.58
CA TYR A 8 -5.37 -18.70 0.81
C TYR A 8 -6.08 -17.48 1.40
N SER A 9 -7.37 -17.60 1.64
CA SER A 9 -8.27 -16.51 2.00
C SER A 9 -8.90 -16.65 3.39
N LYS A 10 -8.58 -17.69 4.17
CA LYS A 10 -9.19 -17.92 5.50
C LYS A 10 -8.99 -16.77 6.47
N ASP A 11 -7.91 -16.01 6.33
CA ASP A 11 -7.59 -14.85 7.16
C ASP A 11 -8.16 -13.54 6.60
N TYR A 12 -8.88 -13.58 5.45
CA TYR A 12 -9.31 -12.38 4.71
C TYR A 12 -10.14 -11.43 5.58
N ASP A 13 -11.12 -11.94 6.34
CA ASP A 13 -11.97 -11.09 7.19
C ASP A 13 -11.17 -10.32 8.26
N THR A 14 -10.02 -10.84 8.67
CA THR A 14 -9.14 -10.17 9.63
C THR A 14 -8.36 -9.02 8.99
N VAL A 15 -8.09 -9.09 7.68
CA VAL A 15 -7.20 -8.15 6.98
C VAL A 15 -7.89 -7.30 5.91
N LYS A 16 -9.18 -7.53 5.60
CA LYS A 16 -9.93 -6.89 4.51
C LYS A 16 -9.88 -5.36 4.49
N GLU A 17 -9.84 -4.72 5.65
CA GLU A 17 -9.73 -3.25 5.77
C GLU A 17 -8.27 -2.74 5.77
N SER A 18 -7.30 -3.62 5.52
CA SER A 18 -5.88 -3.29 5.47
C SER A 18 -5.32 -3.29 4.05
N GLY A 19 -4.07 -2.80 3.89
CA GLY A 19 -3.35 -2.91 2.62
C GLY A 19 -3.18 -4.36 2.14
N VAL A 20 -3.07 -5.34 3.05
CA VAL A 20 -2.99 -6.76 2.69
C VAL A 20 -4.32 -7.27 2.12
N GLY A 21 -5.45 -6.85 2.68
CA GLY A 21 -6.78 -7.18 2.12
C GLY A 21 -6.94 -6.63 0.71
N LYS A 22 -6.61 -5.36 0.49
CA LYS A 22 -6.60 -4.76 -0.85
C LYS A 22 -5.68 -5.50 -1.82
N ALA A 23 -4.49 -5.93 -1.36
CA ALA A 23 -3.57 -6.71 -2.19
C ALA A 23 -4.15 -8.06 -2.61
N ILE A 24 -4.90 -8.74 -1.73
CA ILE A 24 -5.62 -9.99 -2.06
C ILE A 24 -6.69 -9.73 -3.12
N ASP A 25 -7.49 -8.67 -2.98
CA ASP A 25 -8.52 -8.30 -3.96
C ASP A 25 -7.91 -8.00 -5.33
N HIS A 26 -6.81 -7.24 -5.36
CA HIS A 26 -6.06 -6.95 -6.59
C HIS A 26 -5.48 -8.23 -7.20
N GLN A 27 -4.94 -9.14 -6.39
CA GLN A 27 -4.41 -10.42 -6.85
C GLN A 27 -5.50 -11.27 -7.50
N ILE A 28 -6.68 -11.41 -6.87
CA ILE A 28 -7.81 -12.15 -7.42
C ILE A 28 -8.21 -11.55 -8.77
N LYS A 29 -8.39 -10.23 -8.84
CA LYS A 29 -8.72 -9.54 -10.09
C LYS A 29 -7.66 -9.74 -11.16
N ALA A 30 -6.38 -9.65 -10.79
CA ALA A 30 -5.24 -9.86 -11.68
C ALA A 30 -5.24 -11.28 -12.29
N LEU A 31 -5.54 -12.31 -11.49
CA LEU A 31 -5.62 -13.69 -11.96
C LEU A 31 -6.80 -13.92 -12.90
N ILE A 32 -7.98 -13.31 -12.62
CA ILE A 32 -9.14 -13.35 -13.52
C ILE A 32 -8.76 -12.75 -14.89
N LEU A 33 -8.14 -11.57 -14.90
CA LEU A 33 -7.73 -10.90 -16.14
C LEU A 33 -6.64 -11.67 -16.91
N ALA A 34 -5.77 -12.39 -16.18
CA ALA A 34 -4.75 -13.25 -16.78
C ALA A 34 -5.28 -14.63 -17.25
N GLY A 35 -6.56 -14.95 -17.02
CA GLY A 35 -7.15 -16.26 -17.35
C GLY A 35 -6.58 -17.43 -16.56
N CYS A 36 -6.05 -17.18 -15.35
CA CYS A 36 -5.52 -18.21 -14.48
C CYS A 36 -6.65 -18.95 -13.76
N ASP A 37 -6.59 -20.28 -13.74
CA ASP A 37 -7.51 -21.08 -12.92
C ASP A 37 -7.10 -20.99 -11.45
N PHE A 38 -8.05 -20.63 -10.57
CA PHE A 38 -7.78 -20.51 -9.15
C PHE A 38 -9.01 -20.87 -8.30
N THR A 39 -8.76 -21.14 -7.03
CA THR A 39 -9.80 -21.40 -6.02
C THR A 39 -9.51 -20.63 -4.75
N LEU A 40 -10.56 -20.36 -3.98
CA LEU A 40 -10.48 -19.81 -2.59
C LEU A 40 -10.82 -20.88 -1.55
N ASP A 41 -11.26 -22.06 -1.97
CA ASP A 41 -11.60 -23.18 -1.08
C ASP A 41 -10.36 -24.04 -0.80
N GLU A 42 -9.95 -24.09 0.47
CA GLU A 42 -8.80 -24.90 0.92
C GLU A 42 -9.01 -26.42 0.78
N ASN A 43 -10.23 -26.87 0.52
CA ASN A 43 -10.57 -28.28 0.32
C ASN A 43 -10.62 -28.69 -1.16
N ASP A 44 -10.53 -27.72 -2.07
CA ASP A 44 -10.47 -28.00 -3.50
C ASP A 44 -9.09 -28.59 -3.87
N ASP A 45 -8.99 -29.20 -5.05
CA ASP A 45 -7.68 -29.60 -5.56
C ASP A 45 -6.95 -28.39 -6.17
N PHE A 46 -5.65 -28.29 -5.89
CA PHE A 46 -4.78 -27.24 -6.40
C PHE A 46 -3.35 -27.74 -6.52
N ASP A 47 -2.55 -27.09 -7.36
CA ASP A 47 -1.14 -27.43 -7.58
C ASP A 47 -0.22 -26.60 -6.68
N LEU A 48 -0.60 -25.33 -6.43
CA LEU A 48 0.18 -24.34 -5.72
C LEU A 48 -0.74 -23.50 -4.82
N VAL A 49 -0.26 -23.12 -3.64
CA VAL A 49 -0.93 -22.13 -2.77
C VAL A 49 -0.15 -20.84 -2.70
N HIS A 50 -0.85 -19.72 -2.87
CA HIS A 50 -0.34 -18.36 -2.64
C HIS A 50 -0.92 -17.81 -1.32
N ILE A 51 -0.03 -17.44 -0.40
CA ILE A 51 -0.37 -17.00 0.96
C ILE A 51 0.05 -15.55 1.14
N ASN A 52 -0.89 -14.69 1.53
CA ASN A 52 -0.68 -13.25 1.70
C ASN A 52 -0.49 -12.81 3.16
N THR A 53 -0.74 -13.69 4.13
CA THR A 53 -0.64 -13.37 5.56
C THR A 53 0.40 -14.24 6.26
N THR A 54 0.92 -13.75 7.39
CA THR A 54 1.80 -14.53 8.27
C THR A 54 1.11 -14.95 9.57
N LEU A 55 -0.23 -14.95 9.59
CA LEU A 55 -1.00 -15.39 10.75
C LEU A 55 -0.77 -16.89 11.04
N PRO A 56 -0.91 -17.34 12.29
CA PRO A 56 -0.62 -18.74 12.66
C PRO A 56 -1.37 -19.78 11.82
N GLY A 57 -2.62 -19.47 11.42
CA GLY A 57 -3.44 -20.33 10.53
C GLY A 57 -2.80 -20.52 9.16
N ALA A 58 -2.37 -19.43 8.52
CA ALA A 58 -1.67 -19.45 7.23
C ALA A 58 -0.35 -20.23 7.29
N VAL A 59 0.44 -20.04 8.34
CA VAL A 59 1.69 -20.79 8.55
C VAL A 59 1.44 -22.28 8.75
N SER A 60 0.37 -22.65 9.46
CA SER A 60 -0.04 -24.04 9.64
C SER A 60 -0.46 -24.66 8.31
N PHE A 61 -1.25 -23.92 7.51
CA PHE A 61 -1.69 -24.34 6.19
C PHE A 61 -0.52 -24.55 5.22
N ALA A 62 0.45 -23.63 5.21
CA ALA A 62 1.68 -23.78 4.42
C ALA A 62 2.39 -25.10 4.70
N LYS A 63 2.50 -25.49 5.97
CA LYS A 63 3.10 -26.78 6.37
C LYS A 63 2.29 -27.97 5.87
N LYS A 64 0.93 -27.89 5.95
CA LYS A 64 0.02 -28.93 5.46
C LYS A 64 0.19 -29.11 3.95
N ALA A 65 0.14 -28.02 3.19
CA ALA A 65 0.31 -28.03 1.74
C ALA A 65 1.64 -28.65 1.31
N LYS A 66 2.75 -28.26 1.96
CA LYS A 66 4.07 -28.89 1.69
C LYS A 66 4.12 -30.39 1.98
N LYS A 67 3.47 -30.87 3.05
CA LYS A 67 3.36 -32.31 3.32
C LYS A 67 2.59 -33.06 2.25
N GLN A 68 1.67 -32.39 1.55
CA GLN A 68 0.91 -32.92 0.42
C GLN A 68 1.65 -32.81 -0.91
N GLY A 69 2.91 -32.35 -0.91
CA GLY A 69 3.72 -32.15 -2.12
C GLY A 69 3.33 -30.91 -2.95
N LYS A 70 2.46 -30.05 -2.43
CA LYS A 70 2.05 -28.82 -3.11
C LYS A 70 3.11 -27.73 -2.95
N LYS A 71 3.26 -26.86 -3.96
CA LYS A 71 4.13 -25.69 -3.88
C LYS A 71 3.50 -24.58 -3.03
N VAL A 72 4.33 -23.82 -2.34
CA VAL A 72 3.90 -22.73 -1.47
C VAL A 72 4.61 -21.44 -1.87
N ILE A 73 3.86 -20.41 -2.20
CA ILE A 73 4.34 -19.05 -2.39
C ILE A 73 3.87 -18.19 -1.22
N TYR A 74 4.79 -17.44 -0.61
CA TYR A 74 4.45 -16.40 0.34
C TYR A 74 4.59 -15.02 -0.30
N HIS A 75 3.55 -14.17 -0.15
CA HIS A 75 3.69 -12.75 -0.47
C HIS A 75 4.16 -11.99 0.79
N GLY A 76 5.36 -11.43 0.71
CA GLY A 76 6.02 -10.71 1.80
C GLY A 76 5.55 -9.27 1.90
N HIS A 77 4.29 -9.07 2.31
CA HIS A 77 3.73 -7.74 2.54
C HIS A 77 4.27 -7.03 3.78
N SER A 78 4.87 -7.77 4.70
CA SER A 78 5.32 -7.24 5.99
C SER A 78 6.82 -7.43 6.18
N THR A 79 7.46 -6.40 6.72
CA THR A 79 8.84 -6.40 7.20
C THR A 79 8.88 -5.93 8.66
N MET A 80 10.00 -6.12 9.35
CA MET A 80 10.20 -5.54 10.68
C MET A 80 10.24 -4.01 10.61
N GLU A 81 10.81 -3.49 9.54
CA GLU A 81 10.99 -2.08 9.26
C GLU A 81 9.62 -1.40 9.15
N ASP A 82 8.71 -1.97 8.35
CA ASP A 82 7.32 -1.51 8.20
C ASP A 82 6.49 -1.66 9.49
N PHE A 83 6.81 -2.63 10.34
CA PHE A 83 6.11 -2.85 11.61
C PHE A 83 6.47 -1.82 12.69
N LYS A 84 7.70 -1.27 12.67
CA LYS A 84 8.13 -0.26 13.62
C LYS A 84 7.29 1.03 13.49
N ASN A 85 7.10 1.72 14.63
CA ASN A 85 6.34 2.97 14.71
C ASN A 85 4.89 2.88 14.20
N SER A 86 4.34 1.65 14.14
CA SER A 86 2.96 1.41 13.66
C SER A 86 1.94 1.42 14.82
N PHE A 87 2.27 0.80 15.95
CA PHE A 87 1.33 0.67 17.07
C PHE A 87 2.06 0.86 18.40
N ILE A 88 1.29 1.08 19.47
CA ILE A 88 1.82 1.08 20.83
C ILE A 88 2.64 -0.21 21.07
N PHE A 89 3.85 -0.06 21.61
CA PHE A 89 4.82 -1.14 21.85
C PHE A 89 5.39 -1.85 20.61
N SER A 90 5.02 -1.48 19.38
CA SER A 90 5.55 -2.15 18.16
C SER A 90 7.09 -2.20 18.13
N ASN A 91 7.77 -1.13 18.54
CA ASN A 91 9.22 -1.09 18.60
C ASN A 91 9.84 -2.09 19.57
N LYS A 92 9.16 -2.38 20.70
CA LYS A 92 9.63 -3.34 21.71
C LYS A 92 9.57 -4.79 21.23
N ILE A 93 8.58 -5.11 20.41
CA ILE A 93 8.34 -6.47 19.90
C ILE A 93 8.84 -6.68 18.47
N ALA A 94 9.38 -5.65 17.81
CA ALA A 94 9.81 -5.70 16.40
C ALA A 94 10.80 -6.84 16.11
N THR A 95 11.78 -7.06 16.99
CA THR A 95 12.75 -8.16 16.82
C THR A 95 12.09 -9.54 16.91
N LEU A 96 11.12 -9.71 17.80
CA LEU A 96 10.35 -10.96 17.91
C LEU A 96 9.47 -11.15 16.66
N PHE A 97 8.86 -10.09 16.18
CA PHE A 97 8.09 -10.09 14.93
C PHE A 97 8.96 -10.48 13.73
N LYS A 98 10.19 -9.93 13.62
CA LYS A 98 11.15 -10.35 12.58
C LYS A 98 11.43 -11.87 12.63
N LYS A 99 11.65 -12.43 13.81
CA LYS A 99 11.87 -13.88 13.95
C LYS A 99 10.65 -14.69 13.50
N TRP A 100 9.45 -14.21 13.79
CA TRP A 100 8.21 -14.81 13.32
C TRP A 100 8.08 -14.73 11.80
N LEU A 101 8.34 -13.57 11.18
CA LEU A 101 8.33 -13.43 9.72
C LEU A 101 9.32 -14.39 9.05
N ILE A 102 10.55 -14.48 9.57
CA ILE A 102 11.57 -15.43 9.07
C ILE A 102 11.04 -16.86 9.15
N TYR A 103 10.42 -17.24 10.26
CA TYR A 103 9.85 -18.57 10.42
C TYR A 103 8.73 -18.86 9.43
N ALA A 104 7.84 -17.90 9.20
CA ALA A 104 6.72 -18.01 8.25
C ALA A 104 7.24 -18.10 6.81
N TYR A 105 8.02 -17.13 6.37
CA TYR A 105 8.51 -17.03 4.99
C TYR A 105 9.38 -18.22 4.58
N LYS A 106 10.16 -18.80 5.49
CA LYS A 106 10.93 -20.04 5.23
C LYS A 106 10.05 -21.24 4.87
N LYS A 107 8.72 -21.18 5.05
CA LYS A 107 7.80 -22.24 4.59
C LYS A 107 7.49 -22.13 3.10
N GLY A 108 7.69 -20.97 2.49
CA GLY A 108 7.55 -20.79 1.05
C GLY A 108 8.62 -21.53 0.24
N ASP A 109 8.30 -21.90 -0.98
CA ASP A 109 9.25 -22.32 -2.01
C ASP A 109 9.75 -21.09 -2.78
N LEU A 110 8.89 -20.07 -2.92
CA LEU A 110 9.16 -18.76 -3.44
C LEU A 110 8.57 -17.70 -2.50
N ILE A 111 9.25 -16.57 -2.38
CA ILE A 111 8.73 -15.38 -1.71
C ILE A 111 8.53 -14.29 -2.77
N LEU A 112 7.35 -13.70 -2.79
CA LEU A 112 7.06 -12.51 -3.58
C LEU A 112 7.09 -11.29 -2.67
N THR A 113 7.44 -10.14 -3.22
CA THR A 113 7.41 -8.86 -2.48
C THR A 113 7.20 -7.73 -3.47
N PRO A 114 6.57 -6.60 -3.08
CA PRO A 114 6.07 -5.67 -4.08
C PRO A 114 7.14 -4.76 -4.73
N THR A 115 8.32 -4.58 -4.12
CA THR A 115 9.36 -3.67 -4.62
C THR A 115 10.76 -4.25 -4.46
N ASN A 116 11.72 -3.72 -5.22
CA ASN A 116 13.13 -4.05 -5.04
C ASN A 116 13.66 -3.62 -3.66
N TYR A 117 13.13 -2.55 -3.09
CA TYR A 117 13.45 -2.12 -1.73
C TYR A 117 13.05 -3.19 -0.70
N SER A 118 11.81 -3.64 -0.72
CA SER A 118 11.36 -4.70 0.19
C SER A 118 12.06 -6.04 -0.07
N LYS A 119 12.46 -6.34 -1.32
CA LYS A 119 13.32 -7.49 -1.64
C LYS A 119 14.67 -7.38 -0.95
N LYS A 120 15.36 -6.25 -1.07
CA LYS A 120 16.66 -6.01 -0.39
C LYS A 120 16.54 -6.21 1.12
N ILE A 121 15.48 -5.71 1.76
CA ILE A 121 15.22 -5.93 3.20
C ILE A 121 15.07 -7.42 3.50
N LEU A 122 14.22 -8.14 2.75
CA LEU A 122 13.97 -9.57 2.99
C LEU A 122 15.22 -10.45 2.74
N GLU A 123 16.09 -10.07 1.82
CA GLU A 123 17.39 -10.73 1.60
C GLU A 123 18.27 -10.66 2.85
N THR A 124 18.22 -9.58 3.63
CA THR A 124 18.95 -9.46 4.92
C THR A 124 18.42 -10.41 6.00
N TYR A 125 17.24 -11.02 5.80
CA TYR A 125 16.63 -11.93 6.78
C TYR A 125 17.21 -13.36 6.76
N GLY A 126 18.05 -13.69 5.79
CA GLY A 126 18.66 -15.01 5.67
C GLY A 126 17.60 -16.11 5.45
N LEU A 127 16.66 -15.85 4.56
CA LEU A 127 15.54 -16.76 4.30
C LEU A 127 15.98 -18.02 3.55
N ASN A 128 17.06 -17.97 2.76
CA ASN A 128 17.54 -19.04 1.90
C ASN A 128 16.41 -19.58 0.99
N ARG A 129 15.66 -18.67 0.42
CA ARG A 129 14.57 -18.90 -0.54
C ARG A 129 14.68 -17.86 -1.64
N PRO A 130 14.33 -18.19 -2.89
CA PRO A 130 14.25 -17.19 -3.94
C PRO A 130 13.22 -16.12 -3.57
N ILE A 131 13.54 -14.86 -3.91
CA ILE A 131 12.68 -13.71 -3.69
C ILE A 131 12.50 -12.99 -5.01
N GLU A 132 11.25 -12.85 -5.48
CA GLU A 132 10.90 -12.18 -6.72
C GLU A 132 10.01 -10.97 -6.46
N VAL A 133 10.15 -9.97 -7.32
CA VAL A 133 9.37 -8.72 -7.20
C VAL A 133 8.12 -8.80 -8.07
N VAL A 134 6.97 -8.53 -7.44
CA VAL A 134 5.68 -8.40 -8.10
C VAL A 134 4.87 -7.32 -7.39
N SER A 135 4.57 -6.22 -8.06
CA SER A 135 3.69 -5.18 -7.54
C SER A 135 2.33 -5.73 -7.14
N ASN A 136 1.70 -5.15 -6.12
CA ASN A 136 0.31 -5.44 -5.77
C ASN A 136 -0.67 -5.10 -6.91
N GLY A 137 -0.22 -4.33 -7.88
CA GLY A 137 -1.02 -3.91 -9.02
C GLY A 137 -2.02 -2.81 -8.71
N ILE A 138 -2.48 -2.15 -9.75
CA ILE A 138 -3.53 -1.12 -9.67
C ILE A 138 -4.52 -1.26 -10.81
N ASP A 139 -5.80 -1.16 -10.49
CA ASP A 139 -6.91 -1.19 -11.42
C ASP A 139 -7.12 0.20 -12.03
N LEU A 140 -6.50 0.46 -13.17
CA LEU A 140 -6.54 1.76 -13.83
C LEU A 140 -7.96 2.18 -14.24
N ASP A 141 -8.84 1.23 -14.56
CA ASP A 141 -10.22 1.53 -14.97
C ASP A 141 -11.06 1.99 -13.78
N PHE A 142 -10.93 1.30 -12.63
CA PHE A 142 -11.63 1.68 -11.40
C PHE A 142 -11.18 3.06 -10.91
N TRP A 143 -9.87 3.33 -10.88
CA TRP A 143 -9.29 4.56 -10.32
C TRP A 143 -9.33 5.75 -11.28
N LYS A 144 -9.85 5.59 -12.48
CA LYS A 144 -10.03 6.69 -13.42
C LYS A 144 -10.94 7.77 -12.83
N GLN A 145 -10.55 9.04 -13.00
CA GLN A 145 -11.36 10.18 -12.62
C GLN A 145 -12.72 10.16 -13.30
N LYS A 146 -13.76 10.54 -12.56
CA LYS A 146 -15.14 10.70 -13.07
C LYS A 146 -15.60 12.16 -13.01
N LEU A 147 -16.56 12.47 -13.86
CA LEU A 147 -17.17 13.78 -13.94
C LEU A 147 -17.71 14.24 -12.62
N ASN A 148 -17.76 15.00 -11.88
CA ASN A 148 -18.35 15.35 -10.57
C ASN A 148 -17.61 14.83 -9.33
N ASP A 149 -16.48 14.13 -9.46
CA ASP A 149 -15.74 13.65 -8.28
C ASP A 149 -15.41 14.80 -7.32
N ARG A 150 -14.96 15.95 -7.84
CA ARG A 150 -14.65 17.14 -7.03
C ARG A 150 -15.88 17.69 -6.30
N GLU A 151 -17.01 17.86 -7.00
CA GLU A 151 -18.24 18.37 -6.39
C GLU A 151 -18.74 17.42 -5.29
N ASN A 152 -18.77 16.11 -5.58
CA ASN A 152 -19.15 15.07 -4.64
C ASN A 152 -18.27 15.08 -3.39
N PHE A 153 -16.96 15.16 -3.57
CA PHE A 153 -15.97 15.20 -2.50
C PHE A 153 -16.19 16.40 -1.58
N TYR A 154 -16.25 17.62 -2.13
CA TYR A 154 -16.43 18.85 -1.34
C TYR A 154 -17.77 18.85 -0.60
N LYS A 155 -18.86 18.46 -1.26
CA LYS A 155 -20.20 18.36 -0.66
C LYS A 155 -20.26 17.34 0.47
N LYS A 156 -19.70 16.14 0.24
CA LYS A 156 -19.72 15.02 1.19
C LYS A 156 -19.02 15.36 2.50
N TYR A 157 -17.87 16.03 2.42
CA TYR A 157 -17.05 16.37 3.58
C TYR A 157 -17.23 17.80 4.06
N LYS A 158 -18.16 18.58 3.47
CA LYS A 158 -18.50 19.97 3.82
C LYS A 158 -17.27 20.89 3.81
N LEU A 159 -16.40 20.71 2.84
CA LEU A 159 -15.20 21.52 2.67
C LEU A 159 -15.54 22.87 2.06
N ASP A 160 -14.73 23.89 2.36
CA ASP A 160 -14.88 25.22 1.76
C ASP A 160 -14.45 25.18 0.28
N PRO A 161 -15.36 25.42 -0.69
CA PRO A 161 -15.03 25.35 -2.11
C PRO A 161 -14.05 26.45 -2.58
N ASN A 162 -13.84 27.49 -1.75
CA ASN A 162 -12.88 28.57 -2.03
C ASN A 162 -11.46 28.25 -1.52
N LYS A 163 -11.29 27.18 -0.74
CA LYS A 163 -10.00 26.74 -0.25
C LYS A 163 -9.47 25.55 -1.05
N LYS A 164 -8.16 25.51 -1.24
CA LYS A 164 -7.48 24.34 -1.75
C LYS A 164 -7.45 23.23 -0.69
N THR A 165 -7.61 21.99 -1.12
CA THR A 165 -7.68 20.84 -0.22
C THR A 165 -6.53 19.87 -0.45
N ILE A 166 -5.84 19.54 0.64
CA ILE A 166 -4.75 18.55 0.69
C ILE A 166 -5.30 17.32 1.40
N ILE A 167 -5.10 16.15 0.81
CA ILE A 167 -5.55 14.89 1.42
C ILE A 167 -4.38 13.96 1.71
N SER A 168 -4.59 13.05 2.66
CA SER A 168 -3.74 11.88 2.91
C SER A 168 -4.59 10.67 3.23
N VAL A 169 -4.07 9.46 2.94
CA VAL A 169 -4.79 8.18 3.12
C VAL A 169 -3.90 7.17 3.82
N GLY A 170 -4.37 6.60 4.92
CA GLY A 170 -3.67 5.56 5.65
C GLY A 170 -4.09 5.47 7.11
N LEU A 171 -3.61 4.45 7.82
CA LEU A 171 -3.80 4.38 9.26
C LEU A 171 -3.21 5.64 9.93
N PRO A 172 -3.91 6.26 10.89
CA PRO A 172 -3.41 7.44 11.60
C PRO A 172 -2.34 7.04 12.63
N ILE A 173 -1.14 6.71 12.14
CA ILE A 173 0.02 6.27 12.92
C ILE A 173 1.26 7.08 12.55
N LYS A 174 2.22 7.14 13.46
CA LYS A 174 3.44 7.93 13.29
C LYS A 174 4.20 7.57 12.01
N ARG A 175 4.32 6.27 11.72
CA ARG A 175 4.98 5.77 10.51
C ARG A 175 4.37 6.35 9.22
N LYS A 176 3.06 6.59 9.20
CA LYS A 176 2.37 7.18 8.03
C LYS A 176 2.48 8.71 7.96
N GLY A 177 3.07 9.37 8.97
CA GLY A 177 3.33 10.80 8.96
C GLY A 177 2.12 11.68 9.30
N ILE A 178 1.14 11.14 10.04
CA ILE A 178 -0.03 11.94 10.44
C ILE A 178 0.34 13.13 11.32
N ASP A 179 1.34 12.99 12.19
CA ASP A 179 1.85 14.09 13.01
C ASP A 179 2.44 15.22 12.16
N ASP A 180 3.16 14.91 11.11
CA ASP A 180 3.66 15.92 10.17
C ASP A 180 2.52 16.57 9.38
N PHE A 181 1.52 15.79 8.98
CA PHE A 181 0.35 16.29 8.28
C PHE A 181 -0.47 17.26 9.14
N VAL A 182 -0.68 16.97 10.45
CA VAL A 182 -1.34 17.89 11.39
C VAL A 182 -0.51 19.16 11.64
N LYS A 183 0.82 19.04 11.73
CA LYS A 183 1.72 20.22 11.87
C LYS A 183 1.65 21.12 10.65
N LEU A 184 1.58 20.55 9.43
CA LEU A 184 1.38 21.32 8.20
C LEU A 184 0.02 22.02 8.19
N ALA A 185 -1.05 21.34 8.59
CA ALA A 185 -2.37 21.96 8.73
C ALA A 185 -2.34 23.17 9.67
N ARG A 186 -1.59 23.10 10.77
CA ARG A 186 -1.43 24.19 11.74
C ARG A 186 -0.64 25.38 11.16
N LYS A 187 0.34 25.11 10.30
CA LYS A 187 1.15 26.16 9.63
C LYS A 187 0.44 26.81 8.45
N MET A 188 -0.52 26.12 7.83
CA MET A 188 -1.12 26.48 6.53
C MET A 188 -2.64 26.54 6.65
N ASP A 189 -3.16 27.47 7.48
CA ASP A 189 -4.58 27.61 7.81
C ASP A 189 -5.47 28.07 6.64
N GLN A 190 -4.84 28.59 5.58
CA GLN A 190 -5.51 28.95 4.34
C GLN A 190 -5.98 27.73 3.52
N TYR A 191 -5.50 26.51 3.78
CA TYR A 191 -5.86 25.29 3.08
C TYR A 191 -6.65 24.32 3.99
N GLU A 192 -7.45 23.44 3.40
CA GLU A 192 -8.13 22.34 4.08
C GLU A 192 -7.25 21.08 4.04
N PHE A 193 -7.16 20.36 5.16
CA PHE A 193 -6.40 19.12 5.30
C PHE A 193 -7.32 17.98 5.70
N VAL A 194 -7.36 16.90 4.91
CA VAL A 194 -8.26 15.76 5.16
C VAL A 194 -7.46 14.46 5.24
N TRP A 195 -7.55 13.78 6.37
CA TRP A 195 -6.92 12.48 6.59
C TRP A 195 -7.94 11.35 6.57
N PHE A 196 -7.85 10.44 5.60
CA PHE A 196 -8.68 9.25 5.51
C PHE A 196 -7.99 8.04 6.14
N GLY A 197 -8.68 7.39 7.05
CA GLY A 197 -8.25 6.19 7.74
C GLY A 197 -8.68 6.17 9.19
N LYS A 198 -8.73 4.98 9.77
CA LYS A 198 -9.20 4.77 11.14
C LYS A 198 -8.30 3.79 11.86
N LEU A 199 -8.04 4.06 13.12
CA LEU A 199 -7.37 3.14 14.04
C LEU A 199 -8.13 3.18 15.38
N ASP A 200 -8.24 2.03 16.02
CA ASP A 200 -8.77 1.99 17.39
C ASP A 200 -7.89 2.85 18.32
N LYS A 201 -8.52 3.75 19.06
CA LYS A 201 -7.84 4.66 19.99
C LYS A 201 -7.00 3.93 21.06
N ALA A 202 -7.33 2.66 21.35
CA ALA A 202 -6.56 1.82 22.27
C ALA A 202 -5.21 1.35 21.69
N LEU A 203 -5.09 1.29 20.38
CA LEU A 203 -3.86 0.89 19.68
C LEU A 203 -3.01 2.09 19.23
N MET A 204 -3.56 3.29 19.33
CA MET A 204 -2.91 4.53 18.90
C MET A 204 -1.82 4.94 19.89
N ASP A 205 -0.69 5.40 19.35
CA ASP A 205 0.36 6.03 20.14
C ASP A 205 -0.21 7.27 20.87
N PRO A 206 0.07 7.44 22.18
CA PRO A 206 -0.47 8.56 22.96
C PRO A 206 -0.13 9.95 22.41
N ASP A 207 1.08 10.12 21.83
CA ASP A 207 1.51 11.40 21.27
C ASP A 207 0.73 11.70 19.98
N ILE A 208 0.51 10.69 19.14
CA ILE A 208 -0.32 10.81 17.93
C ILE A 208 -1.78 11.13 18.28
N LYS A 209 -2.33 10.44 19.29
CA LYS A 209 -3.68 10.71 19.78
C LYS A 209 -3.83 12.17 20.22
N LYS A 210 -2.89 12.66 21.03
CA LYS A 210 -2.86 14.05 21.52
C LYS A 210 -2.73 15.05 20.36
N GLU A 211 -1.89 14.75 19.35
CA GLU A 211 -1.72 15.62 18.18
C GLU A 211 -3.02 15.75 17.37
N ILE A 212 -3.74 14.64 17.18
CA ILE A 212 -5.04 14.64 16.48
C ILE A 212 -6.12 15.37 17.30
N GLU A 213 -6.19 15.15 18.62
CA GLU A 213 -7.18 15.79 19.52
C GLU A 213 -6.97 17.32 19.60
N ASN A 214 -5.74 17.81 19.38
CA ASN A 214 -5.39 19.24 19.36
C ASN A 214 -5.18 19.78 17.95
N ALA A 215 -5.68 19.10 16.93
CA ALA A 215 -5.53 19.54 15.55
C ALA A 215 -6.29 20.86 15.28
N PRO A 216 -5.83 21.69 14.34
CA PRO A 216 -6.47 22.96 13.99
C PRO A 216 -7.81 22.73 13.28
N ALA A 217 -8.64 23.79 13.19
CA ALA A 217 -9.99 23.72 12.63
C ALA A 217 -10.04 23.32 11.14
N ASN A 218 -8.98 23.55 10.38
CA ASN A 218 -8.83 23.16 8.98
C ASN A 218 -8.35 21.72 8.78
N PHE A 219 -8.28 20.91 9.85
CA PHE A 219 -7.91 19.50 9.79
C PHE A 219 -9.14 18.61 10.02
N HIS A 220 -9.40 17.68 9.09
CA HIS A 220 -10.57 16.81 9.10
C HIS A 220 -10.17 15.33 9.08
N THR A 221 -10.88 14.49 9.84
CA THR A 221 -10.67 13.05 9.90
C THR A 221 -11.99 12.30 9.69
N PRO A 222 -12.44 12.09 8.44
CA PRO A 222 -13.67 11.33 8.16
C PRO A 222 -13.63 9.87 8.63
N GLY A 223 -12.44 9.35 8.92
CA GLY A 223 -12.24 7.96 9.31
C GLY A 223 -12.05 7.05 8.10
N TYR A 224 -12.39 5.76 8.26
CA TYR A 224 -12.36 4.79 7.16
C TYR A 224 -13.55 5.02 6.23
N VAL A 225 -13.29 5.01 4.94
CA VAL A 225 -14.29 5.14 3.88
C VAL A 225 -13.99 4.11 2.79
N ASP A 226 -14.98 3.81 1.93
CA ASP A 226 -14.83 2.86 0.83
C ASP A 226 -13.93 3.40 -0.30
N SER A 227 -13.56 2.51 -1.22
CA SER A 227 -12.66 2.85 -2.33
C SER A 227 -13.27 3.86 -3.32
N GLU A 228 -14.59 3.90 -3.48
CA GLU A 228 -15.27 4.91 -4.32
C GLU A 228 -15.08 6.31 -3.72
N ALA A 229 -15.31 6.47 -2.42
CA ALA A 229 -15.10 7.73 -1.72
C ALA A 229 -13.62 8.18 -1.71
N ILE A 230 -12.67 7.22 -1.64
CA ILE A 230 -11.24 7.53 -1.76
C ILE A 230 -10.91 7.98 -3.18
N ARG A 231 -11.48 7.34 -4.22
CA ARG A 231 -11.30 7.78 -5.61
C ARG A 231 -11.82 9.20 -5.81
N GLU A 232 -13.04 9.50 -5.31
CA GLU A 232 -13.58 10.87 -5.33
C GLU A 232 -12.66 11.86 -4.62
N ALA A 233 -12.06 11.48 -3.49
CA ALA A 233 -11.14 12.33 -2.76
C ALA A 233 -9.83 12.59 -3.53
N TYR A 234 -9.20 11.56 -4.11
CA TYR A 234 -8.01 11.76 -4.95
C TYR A 234 -8.29 12.64 -6.16
N SER A 235 -9.41 12.40 -6.85
CA SER A 235 -9.78 13.14 -8.05
C SER A 235 -10.27 14.57 -7.72
N GLY A 236 -10.84 14.77 -6.55
CA GLY A 236 -11.46 16.02 -6.12
C GLY A 236 -10.55 16.98 -5.37
N SER A 237 -9.51 16.47 -4.73
CA SER A 237 -8.55 17.29 -3.99
C SER A 237 -7.57 18.02 -4.92
N ASP A 238 -6.88 19.00 -4.37
CA ASP A 238 -5.86 19.76 -5.11
C ASP A 238 -4.46 19.14 -4.95
N LEU A 239 -4.24 18.33 -3.88
CA LEU A 239 -2.97 17.65 -3.63
C LEU A 239 -3.17 16.41 -2.76
N TYR A 240 -2.54 15.31 -3.12
CA TYR A 240 -2.31 14.16 -2.25
C TYR A 240 -0.91 14.23 -1.63
N ALA A 241 -0.83 14.34 -0.31
CA ALA A 241 0.43 14.35 0.44
C ALA A 241 0.66 12.99 1.13
N PHE A 242 1.64 12.24 0.65
CA PHE A 242 2.00 10.92 1.17
C PHE A 242 3.29 11.00 2.01
N LEU A 243 3.13 11.36 3.28
CA LEU A 243 4.23 11.70 4.19
C LEU A 243 4.76 10.50 4.99
N THR A 244 4.56 9.29 4.47
CA THR A 244 4.98 8.05 5.13
C THR A 244 6.51 7.99 5.34
N HIS A 245 6.95 7.40 6.46
CA HIS A 245 8.37 7.20 6.76
C HIS A 245 8.89 5.84 6.32
N GLU A 246 8.00 4.87 6.08
CA GLU A 246 8.36 3.51 5.69
C GLU A 246 7.19 2.84 4.98
N GLU A 247 7.48 2.10 3.91
CA GLU A 247 6.52 1.33 3.11
C GLU A 247 7.13 0.05 2.56
N THR A 248 6.28 -0.86 2.12
CA THR A 248 6.70 -1.97 1.25
C THR A 248 6.39 -1.71 -0.23
N GLU A 249 5.30 -0.97 -0.54
CA GLU A 249 4.98 -0.41 -1.85
C GLU A 249 4.15 0.88 -1.74
N GLY A 250 3.10 0.86 -0.91
CA GLY A 250 2.13 1.95 -0.79
C GLY A 250 1.03 1.87 -1.84
N ILE A 251 0.09 0.91 -1.71
CA ILE A 251 -1.06 0.77 -2.63
C ILE A 251 -1.81 2.10 -2.77
N VAL A 252 -1.97 2.86 -1.69
CA VAL A 252 -2.62 4.19 -1.69
C VAL A 252 -1.88 5.22 -2.56
N LEU A 253 -0.57 5.07 -2.75
CA LEU A 253 0.18 5.88 -3.72
C LEU A 253 -0.16 5.46 -5.16
N LEU A 254 -0.24 4.14 -5.43
CA LEU A 254 -0.66 3.64 -6.75
C LEU A 254 -2.08 4.11 -7.10
N GLU A 255 -2.99 4.13 -6.12
CA GLU A 255 -4.35 4.66 -6.27
C GLU A 255 -4.33 6.15 -6.69
N ALA A 256 -3.56 6.98 -5.99
CA ALA A 256 -3.42 8.40 -6.31
C ALA A 256 -2.77 8.63 -7.69
N LEU A 257 -1.74 7.86 -8.04
CA LEU A 257 -1.12 7.90 -9.37
C LEU A 257 -2.14 7.57 -10.47
N ALA A 258 -2.97 6.53 -10.25
CA ALA A 258 -3.97 6.09 -11.21
C ALA A 258 -5.10 7.09 -11.42
N THR A 259 -5.41 7.93 -10.42
CA THR A 259 -6.38 9.04 -10.54
C THR A 259 -5.79 10.31 -11.14
N LYS A 260 -4.49 10.32 -11.50
CA LYS A 260 -3.77 11.52 -11.96
C LYS A 260 -3.84 12.68 -10.94
N ALA A 261 -3.82 12.36 -9.65
CA ALA A 261 -3.74 13.38 -8.61
C ALA A 261 -2.39 14.12 -8.66
N GLN A 262 -2.36 15.38 -8.25
CA GLN A 262 -1.10 16.04 -7.88
C GLN A 262 -0.55 15.37 -6.62
N ILE A 263 0.73 15.01 -6.60
CA ILE A 263 1.30 14.17 -5.53
C ILE A 263 2.59 14.75 -4.99
N LEU A 264 2.65 14.83 -3.65
CA LEU A 264 3.87 15.10 -2.89
C LEU A 264 4.16 13.91 -1.97
N ILE A 265 5.35 13.34 -2.06
CA ILE A 265 5.77 12.21 -1.22
C ILE A 265 6.94 12.59 -0.32
N ARG A 266 7.15 11.83 0.76
CA ARG A 266 8.41 11.90 1.51
C ARG A 266 9.54 11.29 0.68
N ASP A 267 10.71 11.96 0.68
CA ASP A 267 11.92 11.45 0.05
C ASP A 267 12.52 10.34 0.94
N ILE A 268 12.19 9.09 0.62
CA ILE A 268 12.67 7.88 1.30
C ILE A 268 13.12 6.83 0.29
N GLU A 269 13.99 5.92 0.72
CA GLU A 269 14.69 4.95 -0.13
C GLU A 269 13.77 4.12 -1.03
N ILE A 270 12.62 3.68 -0.54
CA ILE A 270 11.67 2.88 -1.34
C ILE A 270 11.22 3.58 -2.63
N PHE A 271 11.21 4.92 -2.64
CA PHE A 271 10.73 5.73 -3.77
C PHE A 271 11.86 6.20 -4.71
N GLU A 272 13.13 5.87 -4.43
CA GLU A 272 14.25 6.34 -5.24
C GLU A 272 14.28 5.73 -6.64
N GLU A 273 13.88 4.45 -6.77
CA GLU A 273 13.94 3.73 -8.06
C GLU A 273 12.87 4.21 -9.04
N ASP A 274 11.64 4.48 -8.55
CA ASP A 274 10.49 4.82 -9.40
C ASP A 274 10.31 6.33 -9.59
N PHE A 275 10.78 7.15 -8.62
CA PHE A 275 10.39 8.55 -8.55
C PHE A 275 11.58 9.50 -8.42
N ILE A 276 11.60 10.53 -9.28
CA ILE A 276 12.61 11.58 -9.32
C ILE A 276 11.93 12.92 -9.04
N ASP A 277 12.41 13.65 -8.00
CA ASP A 277 11.83 14.95 -7.61
C ASP A 277 11.84 15.96 -8.77
N GLY A 278 10.70 16.62 -8.98
CA GLY A 278 10.50 17.61 -10.04
C GLY A 278 10.47 17.04 -11.46
N VAL A 279 10.55 15.70 -11.63
CA VAL A 279 10.49 15.04 -12.93
C VAL A 279 9.18 14.29 -13.14
N ASN A 280 8.85 13.38 -12.23
CA ASN A 280 7.62 12.59 -12.30
C ASN A 280 6.81 12.61 -10.98
N ILE A 281 7.34 13.21 -9.93
CA ILE A 281 6.66 13.46 -8.66
C ILE A 281 7.37 14.59 -7.92
N TYR A 282 6.74 15.14 -6.87
CA TYR A 282 7.41 16.04 -5.94
C TYR A 282 7.80 15.30 -4.66
N LYS A 283 9.00 15.59 -4.13
CA LYS A 283 9.53 15.00 -2.92
C LYS A 283 9.92 16.07 -1.90
N GLY A 284 9.73 15.76 -0.60
CA GLY A 284 10.18 16.59 0.52
C GLY A 284 10.80 15.73 1.63
N LYS A 285 11.77 16.27 2.36
CA LYS A 285 12.49 15.54 3.43
C LYS A 285 11.99 15.87 4.83
N ASN A 286 11.51 17.08 5.01
CA ASN A 286 11.11 17.64 6.30
C ASN A 286 9.91 18.58 6.14
N LEU A 287 9.43 19.14 7.27
CA LEU A 287 8.25 20.01 7.26
C LEU A 287 8.41 21.27 6.41
N ASP A 288 9.59 21.86 6.37
CA ASP A 288 9.81 23.09 5.62
C ASP A 288 9.84 22.80 4.11
N ASP A 289 10.48 21.69 3.69
CA ASP A 289 10.41 21.22 2.29
C ASP A 289 8.97 20.93 1.86
N PHE A 290 8.18 20.27 2.74
CA PHE A 290 6.77 19.99 2.43
C PHE A 290 5.96 21.28 2.31
N GLU A 291 6.14 22.23 3.21
CA GLU A 291 5.45 23.53 3.16
C GLU A 291 5.77 24.28 1.86
N GLU A 292 7.06 24.34 1.49
CA GLU A 292 7.50 24.96 0.24
C GLU A 292 6.89 24.29 -1.00
N LYS A 293 6.99 22.94 -1.08
CA LYS A 293 6.45 22.17 -2.20
C LYS A 293 4.92 22.29 -2.29
N ILE A 294 4.21 22.22 -1.15
CA ILE A 294 2.75 22.40 -1.12
C ILE A 294 2.36 23.77 -1.71
N LYS A 295 3.01 24.85 -1.25
CA LYS A 295 2.75 26.19 -1.79
C LYS A 295 3.02 26.25 -3.29
N GLY A 296 4.20 25.83 -3.72
CA GLY A 296 4.58 25.87 -5.12
C GLY A 296 3.65 25.08 -6.05
N ILE A 297 3.15 23.90 -5.58
CA ILE A 297 2.17 23.10 -6.34
C ILE A 297 0.82 23.80 -6.39
N LEU A 298 0.29 24.25 -5.24
CA LEU A 298 -1.06 24.79 -5.15
C LEU A 298 -1.18 26.21 -5.73
N GLU A 299 -0.12 27.00 -5.72
CA GLU A 299 -0.06 28.36 -6.29
C GLU A 299 0.29 28.34 -7.79
N GLY A 300 0.70 27.17 -8.32
CA GLY A 300 1.02 27.00 -9.74
C GLY A 300 2.44 27.44 -10.13
N ASP A 301 3.33 27.63 -9.15
CA ASP A 301 4.74 27.96 -9.38
C ASP A 301 5.55 26.75 -9.83
N LEU A 302 5.08 25.54 -9.52
CA LEU A 302 5.71 24.27 -9.92
C LEU A 302 4.93 23.61 -11.07
N PRO A 303 5.61 22.97 -12.04
CA PRO A 303 4.99 22.28 -13.17
C PRO A 303 4.00 21.17 -12.75
N ASP A 304 2.98 20.94 -13.59
CA ASP A 304 2.14 19.75 -13.46
C ASP A 304 2.90 18.49 -13.86
N LEU A 305 2.98 17.50 -12.95
CA LEU A 305 3.67 16.23 -13.16
C LEU A 305 2.70 15.04 -13.25
N THR A 306 1.38 15.27 -13.23
CA THR A 306 0.36 14.22 -13.10
C THR A 306 0.43 13.17 -14.22
N GLU A 307 0.69 13.56 -15.46
CA GLU A 307 0.81 12.61 -16.59
C GLU A 307 2.05 11.72 -16.45
N LYS A 308 3.19 12.29 -16.08
CA LYS A 308 4.43 11.50 -15.87
C LYS A 308 4.32 10.60 -14.64
N ALA A 309 3.63 11.04 -13.60
CA ALA A 309 3.31 10.23 -12.44
C ALA A 309 2.38 9.06 -12.80
N TYR A 310 1.38 9.31 -13.65
CA TYR A 310 0.45 8.28 -14.13
C TYR A 310 1.14 7.17 -14.94
N GLU A 311 2.20 7.46 -15.69
CA GLU A 311 3.00 6.44 -16.40
C GLU A 311 3.49 5.35 -15.43
N LYS A 312 3.83 5.72 -14.18
CA LYS A 312 4.23 4.75 -13.13
C LYS A 312 3.07 3.84 -12.69
N ALA A 313 1.84 4.35 -12.64
CA ALA A 313 0.69 3.50 -12.42
C ALA A 313 0.46 2.52 -13.59
N GLN A 314 0.65 2.97 -14.83
CA GLN A 314 0.52 2.10 -16.02
C GLN A 314 1.56 0.98 -16.05
N GLU A 315 2.79 1.23 -15.54
CA GLU A 315 3.82 0.19 -15.40
C GLU A 315 3.38 -0.92 -14.43
N LYS A 316 2.59 -0.58 -13.41
CA LYS A 316 2.11 -1.45 -12.33
C LYS A 316 0.62 -1.81 -12.47
N SER A 317 0.08 -1.82 -13.68
CA SER A 317 -1.32 -2.17 -13.91
C SER A 317 -1.62 -3.62 -13.47
N ILE A 318 -2.87 -3.84 -13.07
CA ILE A 318 -3.33 -5.14 -12.56
C ILE A 318 -3.19 -6.25 -13.61
N GLU A 319 -3.30 -5.92 -14.92
CA GLU A 319 -3.09 -6.86 -16.03
C GLU A 319 -1.63 -7.31 -16.11
N LYS A 320 -0.68 -6.38 -15.96
CA LYS A 320 0.76 -6.71 -15.95
C LYS A 320 1.11 -7.54 -14.72
N THR A 321 0.55 -7.19 -13.58
CA THR A 321 0.69 -7.95 -12.33
C THR A 321 0.19 -9.39 -12.51
N GLY A 322 -0.98 -9.58 -13.10
CA GLY A 322 -1.55 -10.90 -13.36
C GLY A 322 -0.66 -11.77 -14.24
N LYS A 323 -0.17 -11.23 -15.36
CA LYS A 323 0.76 -11.94 -16.25
C LYS A 323 2.05 -12.34 -15.53
N ARG A 324 2.61 -11.46 -14.71
CA ARG A 324 3.83 -11.73 -13.94
C ARG A 324 3.59 -12.79 -12.87
N LEU A 325 2.45 -12.77 -12.18
CA LEU A 325 2.08 -13.80 -11.21
C LEU A 325 1.98 -15.17 -11.86
N VAL A 326 1.29 -15.29 -13.00
CA VAL A 326 1.14 -16.57 -13.72
C VAL A 326 2.50 -17.12 -14.16
N ASP A 327 3.37 -16.29 -14.75
CA ASP A 327 4.75 -16.69 -15.11
C ASP A 327 5.49 -17.28 -13.89
N LEU A 328 5.44 -16.60 -12.75
CA LEU A 328 6.12 -17.05 -11.54
C LEU A 328 5.51 -18.32 -10.95
N TYR A 329 4.20 -18.52 -11.04
CA TYR A 329 3.54 -19.75 -10.62
C TYR A 329 4.00 -20.94 -11.47
N GLU A 330 3.98 -20.79 -12.79
CA GLU A 330 4.42 -21.84 -13.71
C GLU A 330 5.89 -22.23 -13.48
N ARG A 331 6.78 -21.22 -13.35
CA ARG A 331 8.20 -21.44 -13.09
C ARG A 331 8.45 -22.09 -11.72
N THR A 332 7.62 -21.76 -10.71
CA THR A 332 7.69 -22.39 -9.38
C THR A 332 7.33 -23.86 -9.45
N ILE A 333 6.28 -24.22 -10.20
CA ILE A 333 5.87 -25.62 -10.41
C ILE A 333 6.95 -26.41 -11.14
N LYS A 334 7.58 -25.82 -12.16
CA LYS A 334 8.66 -26.44 -12.96
C LYS A 334 10.01 -26.49 -12.22
N ASN A 335 10.13 -25.90 -11.03
CA ASN A 335 11.40 -25.71 -10.28
C ASN A 335 12.45 -24.88 -11.06
N GLU A 336 12.01 -23.90 -11.84
CA GLU A 336 12.86 -23.03 -12.67
C GLU A 336 13.23 -21.72 -11.96
N ILE A 337 12.82 -21.53 -10.71
CA ILE A 337 13.13 -20.34 -9.90
C ILE A 337 14.27 -20.68 -8.92
N GLY A 338 15.32 -19.88 -8.94
CA GLY A 338 16.47 -20.03 -8.03
C GLY A 338 17.65 -20.83 -8.62
N ASN A 339 17.60 -21.12 -9.91
CA ASN A 339 18.75 -21.66 -10.68
C ASN A 339 19.47 -20.53 -11.40
#